data_5f63042034dcb1953925d1ecc121e7ce
#
_entry.id   5f63042034dcb1953925d1ecc121e7ce
#
_cell.length_a   1.000
_cell.length_b   1.000
_cell.length_c   1.000
_cell.angle_alpha   90.00
_cell.angle_beta   90.00
_cell.angle_gamma   90.00
#
_symmetry.space_group_name_H-M   'P 1'
#
loop_
_entity.id
_entity.type
_entity.pdbx_description
1 polymer ?
#
loop_
_entity_poly.entity_id
_entity_poly.type
_entity_poly.pdbx_seq_one_letter_code
_entity_poly.pdbx_strand_id
1 'polypeptide(L)'
;MAILCAAFKSDKIKIEIKGQIVTPITKSFQYGQHTVTLETGVIARQATAAVLASMDDTSVLVTVVGKKEAKADQDFFPLTVNYQEKAYAAGKIPGGFFKREGRPSEGE
;
A
#
# COMPACT_ATOMS: atom_id res chain seq x y z
N MET A 1 -14.53 -5.76 -0.55
CA MET A 1 -13.49 -4.71 -0.49
C MET A 1 -12.25 -5.30 0.13
N ALA A 2 -11.12 -5.16 -0.47
CA ALA A 2 -9.85 -5.63 0.07
C ALA A 2 -8.94 -4.41 0.31
N ILE A 3 -8.33 -4.33 1.47
CA ILE A 3 -7.34 -3.32 1.83
C ILE A 3 -6.02 -4.06 2.04
N LEU A 4 -5.01 -3.74 1.27
CA LEU A 4 -3.66 -4.25 1.44
C LEU A 4 -2.79 -3.10 1.95
N CYS A 5 -2.20 -3.28 3.10
CA CYS A 5 -1.25 -2.36 3.69
C CYS A 5 0.14 -3.00 3.69
N ALA A 6 1.11 -2.33 3.12
CA ALA A 6 2.49 -2.80 3.08
C ALA A 6 3.43 -1.68 3.51
N ALA A 7 4.33 -1.94 4.45
CA ALA A 7 5.36 -1.00 4.86
C ALA A 7 6.53 -1.03 3.86
N PHE A 8 6.99 0.14 3.46
CA PHE A 8 8.04 0.32 2.46
C PHE A 8 8.98 1.47 2.84
N LYS A 9 10.29 1.30 2.64
CA LYS A 9 11.27 2.36 2.87
C LYS A 9 11.36 3.26 1.64
N SER A 10 11.14 4.55 1.83
CA SER A 10 11.04 5.54 0.75
C SER A 10 12.41 5.97 0.24
N ASP A 11 12.86 5.39 -0.86
CA ASP A 11 13.82 6.08 -1.75
C ASP A 11 13.04 6.64 -2.95
N LYS A 12 13.21 7.93 -3.22
CA LYS A 12 12.56 8.63 -4.33
C LYS A 12 13.02 8.04 -5.68
N ILE A 13 12.34 7.01 -6.14
CA ILE A 13 12.56 6.46 -7.48
C ILE A 13 11.67 7.23 -8.45
N LYS A 14 12.30 8.06 -9.28
CA LYS A 14 11.65 8.64 -10.47
C LYS A 14 11.43 7.53 -11.50
N ILE A 15 10.24 6.99 -11.58
CA ILE A 15 9.88 6.01 -12.60
C ILE A 15 9.23 6.75 -13.77
N GLU A 16 9.95 6.89 -14.88
CA GLU A 16 9.37 7.28 -16.15
C GLU A 16 8.74 6.07 -16.83
N ILE A 17 7.42 6.01 -16.84
CA ILE A 17 6.67 4.99 -17.57
C ILE A 17 6.12 5.62 -18.86
N LYS A 18 6.60 5.14 -20.00
CA LYS A 18 6.08 5.51 -21.32
C LYS A 18 4.59 5.17 -21.43
N GLY A 19 3.74 6.19 -21.65
CA GLY A 19 2.43 6.00 -22.27
C GLY A 19 1.18 6.53 -21.57
N GLN A 20 1.20 6.90 -20.32
CA GLN A 20 0.10 7.64 -19.67
C GLN A 20 0.66 8.66 -18.68
N ILE A 21 0.39 9.92 -18.94
CA ILE A 21 0.69 11.01 -18.02
C ILE A 21 -0.32 10.90 -16.88
N VAL A 22 0.03 10.17 -15.84
CA VAL A 22 -0.68 10.24 -14.57
C VAL A 22 0.08 11.25 -13.72
N THR A 23 -0.53 12.39 -13.49
CA THR A 23 0.01 13.38 -12.56
C THR A 23 -0.20 12.86 -11.13
N PRO A 24 0.88 12.50 -10.42
CA PRO A 24 0.74 12.10 -9.03
C PRO A 24 0.27 13.30 -8.21
N ILE A 25 -0.64 13.04 -7.29
CA ILE A 25 -1.09 14.05 -6.33
C ILE A 25 -0.38 13.77 -5.02
N THR A 26 0.37 14.75 -4.55
CA THR A 26 1.11 14.66 -3.30
C THR A 26 0.61 15.74 -2.34
N LYS A 27 0.33 15.36 -1.10
CA LYS A 27 -0.03 16.24 0.01
C LYS A 27 0.88 15.98 1.19
N SER A 28 1.43 17.04 1.79
CA SER A 28 2.26 16.94 2.98
C SER A 28 1.69 17.81 4.08
N PHE A 29 1.76 17.34 5.32
CA PHE A 29 1.34 18.06 6.51
C PHE A 29 2.23 17.71 7.70
N GLN A 30 2.27 18.57 8.69
CA GLN A 30 2.98 18.34 9.94
C GLN A 30 2.10 17.59 10.94
N TYR A 31 2.65 16.53 11.53
CA TYR A 31 2.05 15.80 12.62
C TYR A 31 3.04 15.75 13.81
N GLY A 32 2.87 16.64 14.75
CA GLY A 32 3.85 16.85 15.82
C GLY A 32 5.19 17.34 15.28
N GLN A 33 6.25 16.58 15.50
CA GLN A 33 7.61 16.87 14.99
C GLN A 33 7.91 16.18 13.66
N HIS A 34 6.97 15.40 13.13
CA HIS A 34 7.12 14.59 11.92
C HIS A 34 6.39 15.22 10.74
N THR A 35 6.93 15.04 9.55
CA THR A 35 6.26 15.40 8.30
C THR A 35 5.65 14.16 7.69
N VAL A 36 4.34 14.17 7.50
CA VAL A 36 3.59 13.10 6.82
C VAL A 36 3.36 13.51 5.38
N THR A 37 3.68 12.63 4.45
CA THR A 37 3.44 12.81 3.02
C THR A 37 2.51 11.71 2.51
N LEU A 38 1.45 12.12 1.83
CA LEU A 38 0.50 11.24 1.17
C LEU A 38 0.64 11.39 -0.34
N GLU A 39 0.87 10.28 -1.04
CA GLU A 39 0.97 10.22 -2.49
C GLU A 39 -0.08 9.28 -3.08
N THR A 40 -0.71 9.68 -4.17
CA THR A 40 -1.63 8.82 -4.93
C THR A 40 -1.36 8.93 -6.43
N GLY A 41 -1.70 7.87 -7.18
CA GLY A 41 -1.57 7.82 -8.63
C GLY A 41 -0.22 7.33 -9.16
N VAL A 42 0.76 7.02 -8.31
CA VAL A 42 2.09 6.50 -8.71
C VAL A 42 2.11 4.97 -8.73
N ILE A 43 1.69 4.35 -7.65
CA ILE A 43 1.77 2.90 -7.41
C ILE A 43 0.37 2.29 -7.37
N ALA A 44 0.27 0.99 -7.64
CA ALA A 44 -0.96 0.20 -7.55
C ALA A 44 -2.15 0.76 -8.36
N ARG A 45 -1.90 1.16 -9.60
CA ARG A 45 -2.90 1.79 -10.49
C ARG A 45 -4.09 0.90 -10.85
N GLN A 46 -3.98 -0.41 -10.67
CA GLN A 46 -5.07 -1.35 -10.91
C GLN A 46 -6.07 -1.43 -9.75
N ALA A 47 -5.70 -0.92 -8.58
CA ALA A 47 -6.62 -0.80 -7.45
C ALA A 47 -7.66 0.31 -7.71
N THR A 48 -8.81 0.23 -7.07
CA THR A 48 -9.84 1.29 -7.12
C THR A 48 -9.30 2.58 -6.52
N ALA A 49 -8.55 2.48 -5.44
CA ALA A 49 -7.79 3.57 -4.86
C ALA A 49 -6.48 3.04 -4.25
N ALA A 50 -5.44 3.84 -4.28
CA ALA A 50 -4.16 3.54 -3.65
C ALA A 50 -3.55 4.82 -3.09
N VAL A 51 -3.03 4.74 -1.88
CA VAL A 51 -2.33 5.84 -1.20
C VAL A 51 -1.05 5.31 -0.60
N LEU A 52 0.06 5.95 -0.89
CA LEU A 52 1.32 5.76 -0.19
C LEU A 52 1.46 6.84 0.87
N ALA A 53 1.46 6.45 2.13
CA ALA A 53 1.71 7.33 3.27
C ALA A 53 3.13 7.14 3.76
N SER A 54 3.88 8.23 3.89
CA SER A 54 5.25 8.21 4.38
C SER A 54 5.42 9.17 5.54
N MET A 55 6.07 8.72 6.58
CA MET A 55 6.45 9.51 7.74
C MET A 55 7.86 9.11 8.16
N ASP A 56 8.80 10.04 8.05
CA ASP A 56 10.22 9.78 8.25
C ASP A 56 10.71 8.59 7.40
N ASP A 57 11.24 7.54 8.02
CA ASP A 57 11.73 6.32 7.37
C ASP A 57 10.65 5.23 7.21
N THR A 58 9.42 5.51 7.63
CA THR A 58 8.31 4.55 7.56
C THR A 58 7.38 4.90 6.42
N SER A 59 7.05 3.91 5.60
CA SER A 59 6.07 4.08 4.52
C SER A 59 5.04 2.95 4.54
N VAL A 60 3.80 3.31 4.28
CA VAL A 60 2.67 2.38 4.26
C VAL A 60 1.93 2.56 2.94
N LEU A 61 1.83 1.48 2.16
CA LEU A 61 1.01 1.44 0.96
C LEU A 61 -0.36 0.85 1.31
N VAL A 62 -1.39 1.66 1.13
CA VAL A 62 -2.78 1.24 1.32
C VAL A 62 -3.45 1.14 -0.04
N THR A 63 -4.02 -0.01 -0.35
CA THR A 63 -4.80 -0.23 -1.57
C THR A 63 -6.21 -0.66 -1.22
N VAL A 64 -7.17 -0.13 -1.94
CA VAL A 64 -8.59 -0.46 -1.76
C VAL A 64 -9.16 -0.91 -3.09
N VAL A 65 -9.84 -2.05 -3.08
CA VAL A 65 -10.57 -2.56 -4.24
C VAL A 65 -12.04 -2.75 -3.84
N GLY A 66 -12.93 -2.10 -4.56
CA GLY A 66 -14.37 -2.20 -4.32
C GLY A 66 -15.12 -2.43 -5.63
N LYS A 67 -16.20 -3.21 -5.56
CA LYS A 67 -17.18 -3.32 -6.65
C LYS A 67 -18.25 -2.26 -6.47
N LYS A 68 -18.68 -1.65 -7.58
CA LYS A 68 -19.75 -0.63 -7.57
C LYS A 68 -21.14 -1.25 -7.36
N GLU A 69 -21.28 -2.52 -7.72
CA GLU A 69 -22.57 -3.24 -7.65
C GLU A 69 -22.45 -4.43 -6.72
N ALA A 70 -23.43 -4.61 -5.86
CA ALA A 70 -23.59 -5.82 -5.04
C ALA A 70 -24.24 -6.92 -5.86
N LYS A 71 -23.98 -8.19 -5.51
CA LYS A 71 -24.76 -9.31 -6.03
C LYS A 71 -26.17 -9.26 -5.45
N ALA A 72 -27.17 -9.64 -6.26
CA ALA A 72 -28.58 -9.57 -5.87
C ALA A 72 -28.92 -10.38 -4.60
N ASP A 73 -28.17 -11.45 -4.32
CA ASP A 73 -28.38 -12.34 -3.17
C ASP A 73 -27.46 -12.04 -1.98
N GLN A 74 -26.79 -10.86 -1.97
CA GLN A 74 -25.84 -10.53 -0.95
C GLN A 74 -26.46 -9.63 0.12
N ASP A 75 -26.75 -10.20 1.27
CA ASP A 75 -27.38 -9.57 2.44
C ASP A 75 -26.36 -9.00 3.44
N PHE A 76 -25.04 -9.19 3.20
CA PHE A 76 -23.97 -8.69 4.05
C PHE A 76 -22.89 -7.96 3.26
N PHE A 77 -22.14 -7.08 3.93
CA PHE A 77 -21.00 -6.36 3.34
C PHE A 77 -19.70 -7.13 3.60
N PRO A 78 -19.14 -7.83 2.61
CA PRO A 78 -17.88 -8.55 2.78
C PRO A 78 -16.72 -7.55 2.78
N LEU A 79 -16.17 -7.30 3.95
CA LEU A 79 -14.96 -6.52 4.14
C LEU A 79 -13.81 -7.46 4.54
N THR A 80 -12.77 -7.49 3.73
CA THR A 80 -11.52 -8.18 4.05
C THR A 80 -10.42 -7.17 4.17
N VAL A 81 -9.71 -7.17 5.28
CA VAL A 81 -8.52 -6.34 5.50
C VAL A 81 -7.34 -7.27 5.65
N ASN A 82 -6.28 -7.03 4.86
CA ASN A 82 -5.02 -7.74 4.95
C ASN A 82 -3.94 -6.72 5.27
N TYR A 83 -3.15 -7.00 6.29
CA TYR A 83 -1.94 -6.25 6.63
C TYR A 83 -0.74 -7.16 6.46
N GLN A 84 0.36 -6.66 5.94
CA GLN A 84 1.60 -7.41 5.83
C GLN A 84 2.79 -6.48 5.83
N GLU A 85 3.77 -6.78 6.67
CA GLU A 85 5.09 -6.15 6.63
C GLU A 85 5.95 -6.82 5.56
N LYS A 86 6.73 -6.02 4.83
CA LYS A 86 7.57 -6.50 3.75
C LYS A 86 9.05 -6.44 4.12
N ALA A 87 9.70 -7.61 4.16
CA ALA A 87 11.12 -7.72 4.50
C ALA A 87 12.01 -6.88 3.57
N TYR A 88 11.65 -6.76 2.29
CA TYR A 88 12.37 -5.94 1.33
C TYR A 88 12.36 -4.44 1.67
N ALA A 89 11.35 -3.97 2.39
CA ALA A 89 11.28 -2.58 2.84
C ALA A 89 12.43 -2.24 3.81
N ALA A 90 12.90 -3.21 4.57
CA ALA A 90 14.07 -3.10 5.44
C ALA A 90 15.38 -3.51 4.73
N GLY A 91 15.37 -3.76 3.41
CA GLY A 91 16.51 -4.26 2.67
C GLY A 91 16.94 -5.67 3.06
N LYS A 92 16.03 -6.47 3.62
CA LYS A 92 16.30 -7.82 4.11
C LYS A 92 15.64 -8.89 3.23
N ILE A 93 16.26 -10.04 3.17
CA ILE A 93 15.67 -11.24 2.57
C ILE A 93 14.99 -12.03 3.69
N PRO A 94 13.75 -12.53 3.47
CA PRO A 94 13.06 -13.36 4.45
C PRO A 94 13.88 -14.57 4.86
N GLY A 95 13.78 -14.98 6.12
CA GLY A 95 14.40 -16.19 6.63
C GLY A 95 13.74 -17.46 6.09
N GLY A 96 14.19 -18.61 6.60
CA GLY A 96 13.66 -19.91 6.22
C GLY A 96 14.31 -20.50 4.96
N PHE A 97 13.94 -21.74 4.68
CA PHE A 97 14.51 -22.52 3.58
C PHE A 97 14.20 -21.91 2.19
N PHE A 98 12.97 -21.48 1.98
CA PHE A 98 12.51 -20.97 0.69
C PHE A 98 12.86 -19.49 0.44
N LYS A 99 13.39 -18.77 1.41
CA LYS A 99 13.70 -17.33 1.31
C LYS A 99 12.52 -16.48 0.79
N ARG A 100 11.30 -16.83 1.21
CA ARG A 100 10.07 -16.18 0.81
C ARG A 100 9.29 -15.70 2.04
N GLU A 101 8.55 -14.64 1.87
CA GLU A 101 7.56 -14.23 2.87
C GLU A 101 6.47 -15.28 2.98
N GLY A 102 6.18 -15.71 4.20
CA GLY A 102 5.12 -16.66 4.51
C GLY A 102 3.75 -15.99 4.56
N ARG A 103 2.80 -16.69 5.16
CA ARG A 103 1.51 -16.09 5.53
C ARG A 103 1.76 -15.03 6.61
N PRO A 104 0.95 -13.95 6.64
CA PRO A 104 0.96 -13.01 7.74
C PRO A 104 0.82 -13.76 9.08
N SER A 105 1.51 -13.28 10.10
CA SER A 105 1.37 -13.82 11.46
C SER A 105 0.04 -13.38 12.07
N GLU A 106 -0.42 -14.04 13.12
CA GLU A 106 -1.66 -13.68 13.82
C GLU A 106 -1.62 -12.26 14.43
N GLY A 107 -0.44 -11.63 14.48
CA GLY A 107 -0.26 -10.27 14.97
C GLY A 107 -0.19 -9.20 13.88
N GLU A 108 -0.27 -9.63 12.60
CA GLU A 108 -0.30 -8.72 11.45
C GLU A 108 -1.71 -8.41 10.97
#